data_30cbe5eb67e6a5f90b731436313d6975
#
_entry.id   30cbe5eb67e6a5f90b731436313d6975
#
_cell.length_a   1.000
_cell.length_b   1.000
_cell.length_c   1.000
_cell.angle_alpha   90.00
_cell.angle_beta   90.00
_cell.angle_gamma   90.00
#
_symmetry.space_group_name_H-M   'P 1'
#
loop_
_entity.id
_entity.type
_entity.pdbx_description
1 polymer ?
#
loop_
_entity_poly.entity_id
_entity_poly.type
_entity_poly.pdbx_seq_one_letter_code
_entity_poly.pdbx_strand_id
1 'polypeptide(L)'
;MIHGKVAKSVIYYTGDIHGQKYEIARFCKRFNLTREDTVVILGDVGANYCGDERDKELKQALNSLKPTILCIHGNHEMRPEKISSYNEKKWNGGTVWFEEDYPTLLFAKDGEIYTMEGIRHIAIGGAYS
;
A
#
# COMPACT_ATOMS: atom_id res chain seq x y z
N MET A 1 20.59 -27.69 6.96
CA MET A 1 20.28 -27.09 6.66
C MET A 1 19.97 -26.18 6.98
N ILE A 2 19.92 -25.57 6.82
CA ILE A 2 19.56 -24.63 6.96
C ILE A 2 18.98 -24.19 6.94
N HIS A 3 18.80 -24.18 7.04
CA HIS A 3 18.15 -23.73 6.95
C HIS A 3 17.69 -22.98 7.45
N GLY A 4 17.52 -23.74 7.83
CA GLY A 4 16.55 -22.98 8.54
C GLY A 4 16.70 -21.51 8.49
N LYS A 5 16.98 -21.13 7.45
CA LYS A 5 17.08 -19.74 7.24
C LYS A 5 15.73 -19.10 7.15
N VAL A 6 15.46 -18.16 8.02
CA VAL A 6 14.26 -17.36 7.92
C VAL A 6 14.40 -16.42 6.75
N ALA A 7 13.44 -16.45 5.87
CA ALA A 7 13.46 -15.55 4.75
C ALA A 7 13.25 -14.12 5.25
N LYS A 8 14.11 -13.21 4.85
CA LYS A 8 13.95 -11.82 5.20
C LYS A 8 12.78 -11.24 4.44
N SER A 9 12.02 -10.39 5.09
CA SER A 9 11.00 -9.63 4.38
C SER A 9 11.67 -8.59 3.49
N VAL A 10 11.01 -8.26 2.40
CA VAL A 10 11.55 -7.32 1.42
C VAL A 10 10.54 -6.20 1.20
N ILE A 11 11.06 -5.01 0.96
CA ILE A 11 10.24 -3.86 0.63
C ILE A 11 10.50 -3.52 -0.83
N TYR A 12 9.42 -3.45 -1.61
CA TYR A 12 9.49 -3.08 -3.01
C TYR A 12 8.79 -1.74 -3.20
N TYR A 13 9.37 -0.87 -4.01
CA TYR A 13 8.81 0.44 -4.28
C TYR A 13 8.44 0.51 -5.76
N THR A 14 7.26 1.05 -6.04
CA THR A 14 6.84 1.27 -7.41
C THR A 14 6.24 2.68 -7.53
N GLY A 15 6.26 3.23 -8.73
CA GLY A 15 5.65 4.50 -8.99
C GLY A 15 4.13 4.40 -9.04
N ASP A 16 3.50 5.47 -9.50
CA ASP A 16 2.04 5.49 -9.62
C ASP A 16 1.58 4.44 -10.63
N ILE A 17 0.48 3.77 -10.29
CA ILE A 17 -0.05 2.69 -11.12
C ILE A 17 -1.34 3.05 -11.83
N HIS A 18 -1.99 4.15 -11.45
CA HIS A 18 -3.21 4.64 -12.09
C HIS A 18 -4.24 3.53 -12.34
N GLY A 19 -4.47 2.70 -11.32
CA GLY A 19 -5.43 1.61 -11.41
C GLY A 19 -4.96 0.37 -12.16
N GLN A 20 -3.70 0.29 -12.52
CA GLN A 20 -3.16 -0.84 -13.30
C GLN A 20 -2.88 -2.05 -12.42
N LYS A 21 -3.93 -2.64 -11.89
CA LYS A 21 -3.84 -3.70 -10.90
C LYS A 21 -3.14 -4.96 -11.41
N TYR A 22 -3.22 -5.22 -12.71
CA TYR A 22 -2.63 -6.45 -13.26
C TYR A 22 -1.11 -6.41 -13.26
N GLU A 23 -0.53 -5.24 -13.39
CA GLU A 23 0.92 -5.10 -13.34
C GLU A 23 1.46 -5.46 -11.96
N ILE A 24 0.80 -4.96 -10.93
CA ILE A 24 1.18 -5.25 -9.55
C ILE A 24 1.01 -6.73 -9.25
N ALA A 25 -0.12 -7.31 -9.69
CA ALA A 25 -0.38 -8.73 -9.45
C ALA A 25 0.68 -9.60 -10.12
N ARG A 26 1.05 -9.26 -11.35
CA ARG A 26 2.08 -9.99 -12.07
C ARG A 26 3.42 -9.91 -11.37
N PHE A 27 3.77 -8.73 -10.87
CA PHE A 27 5.01 -8.52 -10.13
C PHE A 27 5.05 -9.40 -8.89
N CYS A 28 3.99 -9.39 -8.10
CA CYS A 28 3.92 -10.19 -6.88
C CYS A 28 4.07 -11.66 -7.16
N LYS A 29 3.46 -12.15 -8.23
CA LYS A 29 3.54 -13.55 -8.60
C LYS A 29 4.94 -13.91 -9.10
N ARG A 30 5.51 -13.06 -9.94
CA ARG A 30 6.82 -13.32 -10.54
C ARG A 30 7.91 -13.44 -9.47
N PHE A 31 7.86 -12.61 -8.45
CA PHE A 31 8.87 -12.58 -7.41
C PHE A 31 8.47 -13.34 -6.15
N ASN A 32 7.36 -14.08 -6.20
CA ASN A 32 6.89 -14.93 -5.10
C ASN A 32 6.80 -14.18 -3.78
N LEU A 33 6.18 -13.01 -3.80
CA LEU A 33 6.05 -12.20 -2.61
C LEU A 33 5.15 -12.87 -1.59
N THR A 34 5.45 -12.68 -0.31
CA THR A 34 4.74 -13.30 0.78
C THR A 34 4.09 -12.26 1.66
N ARG A 35 3.38 -12.73 2.69
CA ARG A 35 2.68 -11.86 3.63
C ARG A 35 3.64 -10.94 4.40
N GLU A 36 4.90 -11.35 4.54
CA GLU A 36 5.91 -10.54 5.23
C GLU A 36 6.48 -9.43 4.36
N ASP A 37 6.27 -9.51 3.06
CA ASP A 37 6.79 -8.48 2.15
C ASP A 37 5.85 -7.29 2.09
N THR A 38 6.39 -6.14 1.69
CA THR A 38 5.61 -4.91 1.54
C THR A 38 5.88 -4.33 0.16
N VAL A 39 4.81 -3.92 -0.51
CA VAL A 39 4.94 -3.17 -1.76
C VAL A 39 4.44 -1.75 -1.48
N VAL A 40 5.31 -0.77 -1.72
CA VAL A 40 4.98 0.64 -1.54
C VAL A 40 4.68 1.25 -2.90
N ILE A 41 3.47 1.77 -3.05
CA ILE A 41 3.05 2.45 -4.28
C ILE A 41 3.16 3.94 -4.05
N LEU A 42 4.00 4.59 -4.85
CA LEU A 42 4.34 6.00 -4.65
C LEU A 42 3.45 6.89 -5.50
N GLY A 43 2.26 7.20 -4.98
CA GLY A 43 1.36 8.14 -5.62
C GLY A 43 0.39 7.48 -6.59
N ASP A 44 -0.71 8.15 -6.82
CA ASP A 44 -1.75 7.83 -7.82
C ASP A 44 -2.00 6.34 -8.03
N VAL A 45 -2.36 5.65 -6.95
CA VAL A 45 -2.69 4.23 -7.03
C VAL A 45 -4.01 4.02 -7.79
N GLY A 46 -4.88 5.02 -7.75
CA GLY A 46 -6.17 4.97 -8.43
C GLY A 46 -7.30 4.40 -7.59
N ALA A 47 -7.05 4.13 -6.31
CA ALA A 47 -8.02 3.42 -5.48
C ALA A 47 -9.16 4.29 -4.98
N ASN A 48 -8.98 5.60 -4.96
CA ASN A 48 -10.01 6.54 -4.51
C ASN A 48 -10.23 7.64 -5.53
N TYR A 49 -10.19 7.27 -6.78
CA TYR A 49 -10.21 8.22 -7.88
C TYR A 49 -11.62 8.42 -8.44
N CYS A 50 -12.34 7.33 -8.65
CA CYS A 50 -13.66 7.36 -9.29
C CYS A 50 -14.81 7.44 -8.29
N GLY A 51 -14.62 6.93 -7.09
CA GLY A 51 -15.65 6.88 -6.07
C GLY A 51 -16.77 5.89 -6.39
N ASP A 52 -16.51 4.89 -7.23
CA ASP A 52 -17.53 3.95 -7.66
C ASP A 52 -17.00 2.51 -7.65
N GLU A 53 -17.65 1.62 -8.41
CA GLU A 53 -17.29 0.21 -8.46
C GLU A 53 -15.86 -0.05 -8.92
N ARG A 54 -15.32 0.81 -9.76
CA ARG A 54 -13.94 0.65 -10.22
C ARG A 54 -12.95 0.78 -9.08
N ASP A 55 -13.22 1.70 -8.16
CA ASP A 55 -12.40 1.84 -6.96
C ASP A 55 -12.47 0.57 -6.11
N LYS A 56 -13.68 0.03 -5.95
CA LYS A 56 -13.88 -1.20 -5.16
C LYS A 56 -13.17 -2.38 -5.79
N GLU A 57 -13.26 -2.54 -7.10
CA GLU A 57 -12.58 -3.63 -7.81
C GLU A 57 -11.08 -3.54 -7.64
N LEU A 58 -10.53 -2.34 -7.74
CA LEU A 58 -9.10 -2.15 -7.57
C LEU A 58 -8.68 -2.46 -6.14
N LYS A 59 -9.44 -1.99 -5.17
CA LYS A 59 -9.14 -2.26 -3.75
C LYS A 59 -9.19 -3.75 -3.45
N GLN A 60 -10.21 -4.45 -3.96
CA GLN A 60 -10.29 -5.89 -3.78
C GLN A 60 -9.09 -6.60 -4.38
N ALA A 61 -8.70 -6.20 -5.60
CA ALA A 61 -7.57 -6.82 -6.27
C ALA A 61 -6.27 -6.61 -5.48
N LEU A 62 -6.03 -5.39 -5.01
CA LEU A 62 -4.82 -5.09 -4.26
C LEU A 62 -4.81 -5.81 -2.91
N ASN A 63 -5.95 -5.83 -2.23
CA ASN A 63 -6.05 -6.50 -0.93
C ASN A 63 -5.90 -8.02 -1.03
N SER A 64 -6.19 -8.60 -2.20
CA SER A 64 -6.07 -10.03 -2.40
C SER A 64 -4.63 -10.48 -2.63
N LEU A 65 -3.72 -9.56 -2.86
CA LEU A 65 -2.32 -9.90 -3.06
C LEU A 65 -1.69 -10.32 -1.74
N LYS A 66 -0.66 -11.16 -1.81
CA LYS A 66 -0.05 -11.70 -0.60
C LYS A 66 0.66 -10.64 0.24
N PRO A 67 1.49 -9.76 -0.34
CA PRO A 67 2.18 -8.77 0.49
C PRO A 67 1.24 -7.69 1.00
N THR A 68 1.71 -6.96 2.00
CA THR A 68 1.04 -5.74 2.43
C THR A 68 1.27 -4.67 1.38
N ILE A 69 0.23 -3.96 1.03
CA ILE A 69 0.33 -2.86 0.06
C ILE A 69 0.20 -1.54 0.82
N LEU A 70 1.25 -0.75 0.77
CA LEU A 70 1.24 0.59 1.38
C LEU A 70 1.20 1.63 0.28
N CYS A 71 0.17 2.44 0.28
CA CYS A 71 -0.02 3.47 -0.72
C CYS A 71 0.33 4.84 -0.18
N ILE A 72 1.15 5.57 -0.93
CA ILE A 72 1.38 6.99 -0.68
C ILE A 72 0.42 7.71 -1.64
N HIS A 73 -0.48 8.53 -1.12
CA HIS A 73 -1.49 9.12 -1.98
C HIS A 73 -0.87 10.11 -2.98
N GLY A 74 -1.45 10.14 -4.17
CA GLY A 74 -1.02 11.07 -5.20
C GLY A 74 -1.89 12.31 -5.23
N ASN A 75 -1.64 13.18 -6.20
CA ASN A 75 -2.39 14.42 -6.32
C ASN A 75 -3.71 14.27 -7.06
N HIS A 76 -3.97 13.11 -7.64
CA HIS A 76 -5.20 12.85 -8.40
C HIS A 76 -6.19 11.95 -7.66
N GLU A 77 -5.96 11.73 -6.36
CA GLU A 77 -6.82 10.85 -5.57
C GLU A 77 -7.45 11.59 -4.40
N MET A 78 -8.62 11.11 -3.98
CA MET A 78 -9.21 11.61 -2.76
C MET A 78 -8.44 11.10 -1.56
N ARG A 79 -8.15 11.97 -0.62
CA ARG A 79 -7.39 11.59 0.57
C ARG A 79 -8.24 10.74 1.51
N PRO A 80 -7.67 9.67 2.09
CA PRO A 80 -8.41 8.80 3.01
C PRO A 80 -9.08 9.54 4.16
N GLU A 81 -8.43 10.55 4.72
CA GLU A 81 -8.99 11.28 5.85
C GLU A 81 -10.31 11.99 5.51
N LYS A 82 -10.63 12.12 4.23
CA LYS A 82 -11.89 12.73 3.78
C LYS A 82 -12.95 11.70 3.42
N ILE A 83 -12.65 10.42 3.62
CA ILE A 83 -13.57 9.33 3.28
C ILE A 83 -13.96 8.64 4.58
N SER A 84 -15.26 8.59 4.87
CA SER A 84 -15.76 8.12 6.15
C SER A 84 -15.51 6.64 6.44
N SER A 85 -15.28 5.84 5.42
CA SER A 85 -15.04 4.40 5.60
C SER A 85 -13.64 4.07 6.10
N TYR A 86 -12.74 5.04 6.12
CA TYR A 86 -11.36 4.80 6.56
C TYR A 86 -11.21 4.95 8.05
N ASN A 87 -10.43 4.06 8.63
CA ASN A 87 -10.04 4.07 10.05
C ASN A 87 -8.54 4.13 10.15
N GLU A 88 -8.06 4.48 11.34
CA GLU A 88 -6.63 4.51 11.61
C GLU A 88 -6.21 3.27 12.39
N LYS A 89 -4.97 2.82 12.15
CA LYS A 89 -4.37 1.81 13.01
C LYS A 89 -2.85 1.99 13.00
N LYS A 90 -2.20 1.41 14.01
CA LYS A 90 -0.75 1.45 14.09
C LYS A 90 -0.14 0.42 13.15
N TRP A 91 0.96 0.80 12.54
CA TRP A 91 1.69 -0.08 11.63
C TRP A 91 3.15 0.38 11.56
N ASN A 92 4.06 -0.51 11.93
CA ASN A 92 5.51 -0.24 11.87
C ASN A 92 5.92 1.08 12.52
N GLY A 93 5.35 1.38 13.67
CA GLY A 93 5.71 2.57 14.44
C GLY A 93 4.97 3.84 14.06
N GLY A 94 4.19 3.81 13.01
CA GLY A 94 3.40 4.96 12.59
C GLY A 94 1.92 4.62 12.52
N THR A 95 1.14 5.57 12.04
CA THR A 95 -0.30 5.41 11.87
C THR A 95 -0.63 5.34 10.38
N VAL A 96 -1.48 4.41 10.00
CA VAL A 96 -1.95 4.29 8.61
C VAL A 96 -3.46 4.37 8.58
N TRP A 97 -3.99 4.68 7.40
CA TRP A 97 -5.42 4.62 7.10
C TRP A 97 -5.72 3.29 6.45
N PHE A 98 -6.88 2.70 6.78
CA PHE A 98 -7.31 1.47 6.13
C PHE A 98 -8.82 1.37 6.18
N GLU A 99 -9.39 0.54 5.30
CA GLU A 99 -10.80 0.19 5.34
C GLU A 99 -10.94 -1.24 5.85
N GLU A 100 -12.00 -1.49 6.63
CA GLU A 100 -12.22 -2.81 7.24
C GLU A 100 -12.28 -3.93 6.21
N ASP A 101 -12.86 -3.64 5.05
CA ASP A 101 -12.98 -4.65 3.99
C ASP A 101 -11.68 -4.96 3.28
N TYR A 102 -10.65 -4.13 3.47
CA TYR A 102 -9.37 -4.28 2.79
C TYR A 102 -8.22 -4.10 3.77
N PRO A 103 -8.08 -5.02 4.73
CA PRO A 103 -7.17 -4.80 5.88
C PRO A 103 -5.69 -4.79 5.55
N THR A 104 -5.27 -5.34 4.41
CA THR A 104 -3.85 -5.32 4.03
C THR A 104 -3.54 -4.27 2.98
N LEU A 105 -4.52 -3.46 2.62
CA LEU A 105 -4.33 -2.32 1.73
C LEU A 105 -4.30 -1.08 2.60
N LEU A 106 -3.10 -0.54 2.82
CA LEU A 106 -2.87 0.55 3.75
C LEU A 106 -2.56 1.84 3.01
N PHE A 107 -2.96 2.94 3.59
CA PHE A 107 -2.64 4.27 3.06
C PHE A 107 -1.84 5.03 4.10
N ALA A 108 -0.70 5.54 3.70
CA ALA A 108 0.17 6.28 4.60
C ALA A 108 -0.47 7.61 4.97
N LYS A 109 -0.21 8.01 6.20
CA LYS A 109 -0.64 9.32 6.71
C LYS A 109 0.54 10.27 6.55
N ASP A 110 0.32 11.43 5.97
CA ASP A 110 1.38 12.40 5.72
C ASP A 110 2.10 12.77 7.00
N GLY A 111 3.43 12.76 6.95
CA GLY A 111 4.25 13.13 8.08
C GLY A 111 4.54 12.00 9.05
N GLU A 112 3.92 10.84 8.88
CA GLU A 112 4.18 9.69 9.74
C GLU A 112 5.48 9.01 9.34
N ILE A 113 6.13 8.42 10.32
CA ILE A 113 7.38 7.70 10.11
C ILE A 113 7.12 6.22 10.34
N TYR A 114 7.48 5.40 9.39
CA TYR A 114 7.34 3.95 9.46
C TYR A 114 8.72 3.32 9.44
N THR A 115 8.97 2.41 10.38
CA THR A 115 10.23 1.67 10.39
C THR A 115 10.02 0.34 9.70
N MET A 116 10.64 0.16 8.55
CA MET A 116 10.54 -1.06 7.77
C MET A 116 11.94 -1.58 7.51
N GLU A 117 12.19 -2.82 7.88
CA GLU A 117 13.51 -3.47 7.72
C GLU A 117 14.62 -2.65 8.36
N GLY A 118 14.32 -2.06 9.52
CA GLY A 118 15.29 -1.27 10.26
C GLY A 118 15.54 0.13 9.72
N ILE A 119 14.84 0.52 8.67
CA ILE A 119 15.01 1.85 8.05
C ILE A 119 13.76 2.68 8.29
N ARG A 120 13.98 3.92 8.70
CA ARG A 120 12.87 4.84 8.92
C ARG A 120 12.45 5.50 7.61
N HIS A 121 11.15 5.44 7.33
CA HIS A 121 10.58 6.02 6.12
C HIS A 121 9.59 7.10 6.54
N ILE A 122 9.73 8.30 6.00
CA ILE A 122 8.72 9.33 6.21
C ILE A 122 7.85 9.43 4.96
N ALA A 123 6.54 9.44 5.17
CA ALA A 123 5.59 9.46 4.06
C ALA A 123 5.13 10.89 3.82
N ILE A 124 5.31 11.36 2.59
CA ILE A 124 4.81 12.66 2.16
C ILE A 124 4.19 12.45 0.78
N GLY A 125 2.88 12.59 0.73
CA GLY A 125 2.16 12.36 -0.52
C GLY A 125 1.59 13.63 -1.12
N GLY A 126 0.95 13.48 -2.27
CA GLY A 126 0.23 14.55 -2.90
C GLY A 126 1.10 15.66 -3.44
N ALA A 127 2.18 15.30 -4.13
CA ALA A 127 3.06 16.30 -4.73
C ALA A 127 2.23 17.27 -5.58
N TYR A 128 2.47 18.53 -5.37
CA TYR A 128 1.76 19.57 -6.08
C TYR A 128 2.33 19.73 -7.48
N SER A 129 1.49 19.78 -8.47
CA SER A 129 1.94 19.96 -9.84
C SER A 129 1.18 21.05 -10.54
#